data_2385a299bb892d1f98d1998995f7db2a
#
_entry.id   2385a299bb892d1f98d1998995f7db2a
#
_cell.length_a   1.000
_cell.length_b   1.000
_cell.length_c   1.000
_cell.angle_alpha   90.00
_cell.angle_beta   90.00
_cell.angle_gamma   90.00
#
_symmetry.space_group_name_H-M   'P 1'
#
loop_
_entity.id
_entity.type
_entity.pdbx_description
1 polymer ?
#
loop_
_entity_poly.entity_id
_entity_poly.type
_entity_poly.pdbx_seq_one_letter_code
_entity_poly.pdbx_strand_id
1 'polypeptide(L)'
;MNIIVAVDSKWGIGRNNGLLFNIPEDMNYFRTMTKNKVVCMGYNTLLSLPDAAPLKNRINIVLAPQGVEREDLIVVHSLNELFTALKNYDDDDVFVIGGGMFYKTMLPYVKNVYVTEVYSDGKATVFFENLSENPDYLKTYLSEIKSYKDIKFRFVLYENLSPEVYSFS
;
A
#
# COMPACT_ATOMS: atom_id res chain seq x y z
N MET A 1 -4.94 -2.61 10.63
CA MET A 1 -4.15 -2.76 9.40
C MET A 1 -4.38 -1.58 8.51
N ASN A 2 -3.36 -1.18 7.78
CA ASN A 2 -3.36 0.03 6.98
C ASN A 2 -2.96 -0.26 5.54
N ILE A 3 -3.44 0.56 4.63
CA ILE A 3 -2.87 0.68 3.28
C ILE A 3 -2.17 2.03 3.21
N ILE A 4 -1.07 2.10 2.48
CA ILE A 4 -0.42 3.35 2.09
C ILE A 4 -0.21 3.32 0.58
N VAL A 5 -0.65 4.39 -0.11
CA VAL A 5 -0.70 4.42 -1.57
C VAL A 5 -0.67 5.85 -2.08
N ALA A 6 -0.03 6.08 -3.24
CA ALA A 6 -0.10 7.33 -3.97
C ALA A 6 -0.95 7.12 -5.23
N VAL A 7 -1.92 8.00 -5.44
CA VAL A 7 -2.82 7.93 -6.59
C VAL A 7 -2.74 9.20 -7.42
N ASP A 8 -2.94 9.07 -8.74
CA ASP A 8 -3.04 10.21 -9.63
C ASP A 8 -4.47 10.77 -9.65
N SER A 9 -4.73 11.75 -10.52
CA SER A 9 -6.05 12.40 -10.62
C SER A 9 -7.19 11.46 -11.01
N LYS A 10 -6.88 10.28 -11.51
CA LYS A 10 -7.84 9.25 -11.92
C LYS A 10 -7.76 7.99 -11.03
N TRP A 11 -7.14 8.12 -9.85
CA TRP A 11 -6.87 6.99 -8.95
C TRP A 11 -5.95 5.93 -9.54
N GLY A 12 -5.10 6.34 -10.50
CA GLY A 12 -4.05 5.49 -11.04
C GLY A 12 -2.92 5.33 -10.06
N ILE A 13 -2.31 4.15 -10.02
CA ILE A 13 -1.26 3.81 -9.06
C ILE A 13 0.00 3.25 -9.69
N GLY A 14 -0.03 2.87 -10.95
CA GLY A 14 1.14 2.28 -11.58
C GLY A 14 1.06 2.21 -13.09
N ARG A 15 2.24 2.05 -13.68
CA ARG A 15 2.43 1.86 -15.11
C ARG A 15 3.75 1.11 -15.31
N ASN A 16 3.75 0.07 -16.14
CA ASN A 16 4.95 -0.71 -16.44
C ASN A 16 5.66 -1.21 -15.17
N ASN A 17 4.88 -1.68 -14.18
CA ASN A 17 5.38 -2.20 -12.90
C ASN A 17 6.22 -1.18 -12.12
N GLY A 18 5.91 0.10 -12.24
CA GLY A 18 6.63 1.17 -11.57
C GLY A 18 5.73 2.27 -11.04
N LEU A 19 6.33 3.19 -10.31
CA LEU A 19 5.66 4.37 -9.75
C LEU A 19 5.33 5.37 -10.87
N LEU A 20 4.23 6.09 -10.70
CA LEU A 20 3.82 7.15 -11.64
C LEU A 20 4.61 8.43 -11.44
N PHE A 21 4.96 8.73 -10.19
CA PHE A 21 5.63 9.98 -9.81
C PHE A 21 6.77 9.69 -8.86
N ASN A 22 7.81 10.52 -8.93
CA ASN A 22 8.92 10.49 -8.00
C ASN A 22 8.93 11.82 -7.24
N ILE A 23 8.19 11.88 -6.14
CA ILE A 23 8.06 13.05 -5.29
C ILE A 23 8.82 12.79 -3.99
N PRO A 24 9.95 13.50 -3.74
CA PRO A 24 10.78 13.22 -2.56
C PRO A 24 10.05 13.31 -1.23
N GLU A 25 9.16 14.26 -1.06
CA GLU A 25 8.38 14.41 0.18
C GLU A 25 7.46 13.21 0.40
N ASP A 26 6.87 12.68 -0.66
CA ASP A 26 6.02 11.49 -0.59
C ASP A 26 6.83 10.25 -0.24
N MET A 27 8.01 10.10 -0.83
CA MET A 27 8.89 8.99 -0.51
C MET A 27 9.37 9.04 0.94
N ASN A 28 9.63 10.23 1.46
CA ASN A 28 9.97 10.44 2.86
C ASN A 28 8.79 10.13 3.78
N TYR A 29 7.58 10.52 3.38
CA TYR A 29 6.35 10.21 4.10
C TYR A 29 6.16 8.69 4.21
N PHE A 30 6.30 7.97 3.10
CA PHE A 30 6.22 6.50 3.09
C PHE A 30 7.24 5.88 4.06
N ARG A 31 8.48 6.34 3.99
CA ARG A 31 9.55 5.83 4.85
C ARG A 31 9.25 6.09 6.32
N THR A 32 8.81 7.29 6.65
CA THR A 32 8.48 7.67 8.03
C THR A 32 7.33 6.85 8.58
N MET A 33 6.27 6.66 7.78
CA MET A 33 5.08 5.91 8.20
C MET A 33 5.37 4.44 8.41
N THR A 34 6.26 3.84 7.61
CA THR A 34 6.50 2.40 7.63
C THR A 34 7.75 1.97 8.41
N LYS A 35 8.59 2.91 8.84
CA LYS A 35 9.83 2.61 9.55
C LYS A 35 9.57 1.82 10.82
N ASN A 36 10.28 0.71 10.99
CA ASN A 36 10.14 -0.21 12.12
C ASN A 36 8.75 -0.87 12.21
N LYS A 37 8.02 -0.89 11.11
CA LYS A 37 6.70 -1.50 11.00
C LYS A 37 6.76 -2.76 10.15
N VAL A 38 5.59 -3.34 9.89
CA VAL A 38 5.44 -4.50 9.01
C VAL A 38 4.92 -4.00 7.67
N VAL A 39 5.58 -4.38 6.58
CA VAL A 39 5.11 -4.10 5.23
C VAL A 39 4.73 -5.40 4.55
N CYS A 40 3.52 -5.41 3.97
CA CYS A 40 3.00 -6.55 3.23
C CYS A 40 2.86 -6.15 1.76
N MET A 41 3.27 -7.04 0.87
CA MET A 41 3.25 -6.76 -0.56
C MET A 41 3.02 -8.03 -1.38
N GLY A 42 2.54 -7.84 -2.60
CA GLY A 42 2.52 -8.90 -3.59
C GLY A 42 3.91 -9.11 -4.19
N TYR A 43 4.11 -10.25 -4.83
CA TYR A 43 5.41 -10.63 -5.38
C TYR A 43 5.92 -9.66 -6.45
N ASN A 44 5.01 -9.16 -7.32
CA ASN A 44 5.43 -8.20 -8.35
C ASN A 44 5.95 -6.89 -7.75
N THR A 45 5.44 -6.47 -6.60
CA THR A 45 5.96 -5.29 -5.91
C THR A 45 7.37 -5.55 -5.40
N LEU A 46 7.63 -6.72 -4.81
CA LEU A 46 8.99 -7.08 -4.40
C LEU A 46 9.95 -7.01 -5.59
N LEU A 47 9.56 -7.60 -6.72
CA LEU A 47 10.39 -7.61 -7.92
C LEU A 47 10.66 -6.21 -8.48
N SER A 48 9.79 -5.24 -8.19
CA SER A 48 9.96 -3.85 -8.62
C SER A 48 10.90 -3.04 -7.71
N LEU A 49 11.20 -3.54 -6.52
CA LEU A 49 12.11 -2.86 -5.61
C LEU A 49 13.56 -3.02 -6.10
N PRO A 50 14.46 -2.08 -5.76
CA PRO A 50 15.87 -2.20 -6.16
C PRO A 50 16.44 -3.56 -5.75
N ASP A 51 17.03 -4.27 -6.70
CA ASP A 51 17.62 -5.62 -6.53
C ASP A 51 16.62 -6.65 -6.00
N ALA A 52 15.31 -6.40 -6.12
CA ALA A 52 14.26 -7.22 -5.50
C ALA A 52 14.56 -7.50 -4.03
N ALA A 53 15.11 -6.51 -3.33
CA ALA A 53 15.52 -6.62 -1.94
C ALA A 53 14.43 -6.12 -0.99
N PRO A 54 14.30 -6.71 0.22
CA PRO A 54 13.35 -6.22 1.20
C PRO A 54 13.67 -4.80 1.64
N LEU A 55 12.65 -4.07 2.04
CA LEU A 55 12.81 -2.72 2.57
C LEU A 55 13.53 -2.78 3.92
N LYS A 56 14.58 -1.97 4.06
CA LYS A 56 15.40 -1.94 5.29
C LYS A 56 14.61 -1.38 6.47
N ASN A 57 14.92 -1.90 7.67
CA ASN A 57 14.32 -1.46 8.93
C ASN A 57 12.81 -1.69 9.00
N ARG A 58 12.33 -2.71 8.31
CA ARG A 58 10.93 -3.16 8.35
C ARG A 58 10.89 -4.67 8.32
N ILE A 59 9.80 -5.22 8.81
CA ILE A 59 9.51 -6.63 8.62
C ILE A 59 8.76 -6.73 7.29
N ASN A 60 9.30 -7.50 6.34
CA ASN A 60 8.73 -7.65 5.00
C ASN A 60 8.03 -8.99 4.89
N ILE A 61 6.74 -8.97 4.53
CA ILE A 61 5.95 -10.17 4.26
C ILE A 61 5.47 -10.07 2.81
N VAL A 62 5.77 -11.11 2.03
CA VAL A 62 5.46 -11.12 0.60
C VAL A 62 4.54 -12.31 0.28
N LEU A 63 3.40 -12.00 -0.33
CA LEU A 63 2.51 -13.02 -0.89
C LEU A 63 3.01 -13.38 -2.27
N ALA A 64 3.51 -14.61 -2.43
CA ALA A 64 4.19 -15.07 -3.64
C ALA A 64 3.61 -16.40 -4.13
N PRO A 65 3.79 -16.72 -5.43
CA PRO A 65 3.42 -18.03 -5.96
C PRO A 65 4.15 -19.17 -5.24
N GLN A 66 3.56 -20.36 -5.28
CA GLN A 66 4.23 -21.56 -4.79
C GLN A 66 5.58 -21.74 -5.50
N GLY A 67 6.57 -22.20 -4.77
CA GLY A 67 7.93 -22.40 -5.28
C GLY A 67 8.87 -21.22 -5.08
N VAL A 68 8.35 -20.04 -4.73
CA VAL A 68 9.20 -18.90 -4.36
C VAL A 68 9.64 -19.05 -2.91
N GLU A 69 10.94 -19.08 -2.71
CA GLU A 69 11.55 -19.20 -1.38
C GLU A 69 12.60 -18.11 -1.21
N ARG A 70 12.59 -17.44 -0.08
CA ARG A 70 13.57 -16.39 0.27
C ARG A 70 13.91 -16.49 1.75
N GLU A 71 15.17 -16.33 2.08
CA GLU A 71 15.63 -16.34 3.48
C GLU A 71 15.70 -14.95 4.11
N ASP A 72 15.69 -13.92 3.28
CA ASP A 72 15.86 -12.52 3.71
C ASP A 72 14.55 -11.80 4.04
N LEU A 73 13.41 -12.47 3.86
CA LEU A 73 12.10 -11.94 4.19
C LEU A 73 11.11 -13.08 4.47
N ILE A 74 9.90 -12.74 4.89
CA ILE A 74 8.86 -13.72 5.15
C ILE A 74 8.05 -13.92 3.86
N VAL A 75 8.03 -15.15 3.34
CA VAL A 75 7.25 -15.52 2.16
C VAL A 75 6.02 -16.29 2.62
N VAL A 76 4.85 -15.88 2.12
CA VAL A 76 3.59 -16.61 2.30
C VAL A 76 3.00 -16.91 0.92
N HIS A 77 2.22 -17.97 0.81
CA HIS A 77 1.71 -18.46 -0.48
C HIS A 77 0.19 -18.43 -0.57
N SER A 78 -0.50 -18.00 0.48
CA SER A 78 -1.96 -17.89 0.51
C SER A 78 -2.38 -16.80 1.50
N LEU A 79 -3.65 -16.40 1.41
CA LEU A 79 -4.21 -15.46 2.39
C LEU A 79 -4.27 -16.07 3.79
N ASN A 80 -4.54 -17.37 3.91
CA ASN A 80 -4.52 -18.04 5.21
C ASN A 80 -3.13 -17.93 5.85
N GLU A 81 -2.08 -18.19 5.09
CA GLU A 81 -0.71 -18.05 5.58
C GLU A 81 -0.39 -16.60 5.94
N LEU A 82 -0.83 -15.64 5.11
CA LEU A 82 -0.63 -14.22 5.38
C LEU A 82 -1.27 -13.81 6.70
N PHE A 83 -2.55 -14.08 6.87
CA PHE A 83 -3.27 -13.67 8.09
C PHE A 83 -2.80 -14.45 9.32
N THR A 84 -2.30 -15.66 9.15
CA THR A 84 -1.63 -16.39 10.24
C THR A 84 -0.35 -15.69 10.66
N ALA A 85 0.49 -15.28 9.71
CA ALA A 85 1.71 -14.54 10.00
C ALA A 85 1.41 -13.20 10.68
N LEU A 86 0.36 -12.51 10.24
CA LEU A 86 -0.01 -11.19 10.78
C LEU A 86 -0.47 -11.24 12.24
N LYS A 87 -0.89 -12.41 12.75
CA LYS A 87 -1.24 -12.56 14.17
C LYS A 87 -0.09 -12.28 15.12
N ASN A 88 1.15 -12.32 14.63
CA ASN A 88 2.34 -12.06 15.44
C ASN A 88 2.61 -10.57 15.65
N TYR A 89 1.85 -9.69 15.04
CA TYR A 89 2.11 -8.26 15.04
C TYR A 89 0.86 -7.48 15.43
N ASP A 90 1.09 -6.27 15.96
CA ASP A 90 0.01 -5.32 16.22
C ASP A 90 -0.60 -4.88 14.89
N ASP A 91 -1.92 -4.92 14.80
CA ASP A 91 -2.65 -4.59 13.58
C ASP A 91 -2.35 -3.16 13.10
N ASP A 92 -2.18 -2.23 14.04
CA ASP A 92 -1.86 -0.83 13.71
C ASP A 92 -0.47 -0.66 13.09
N ASP A 93 0.41 -1.65 13.23
CA ASP A 93 1.77 -1.62 12.70
C ASP A 93 1.89 -2.24 11.31
N VAL A 94 0.80 -2.77 10.76
CA VAL A 94 0.80 -3.46 9.46
C VAL A 94 0.39 -2.51 8.34
N PHE A 95 1.24 -2.40 7.31
CA PHE A 95 1.02 -1.57 6.13
C PHE A 95 1.04 -2.42 4.87
N VAL A 96 -0.06 -2.41 4.12
CA VAL A 96 -0.15 -3.01 2.78
C VAL A 96 0.38 -1.98 1.78
N ILE A 97 1.39 -2.36 1.01
CA ILE A 97 2.13 -1.41 0.15
C ILE A 97 2.02 -1.69 -1.36
N GLY A 98 1.22 -2.67 -1.76
CA GLY A 98 0.94 -2.90 -3.17
C GLY A 98 1.23 -4.32 -3.64
N GLY A 99 1.04 -4.64 -4.89
CA GLY A 99 0.51 -3.77 -5.96
C GLY A 99 -1.00 -3.83 -6.13
N GLY A 100 -1.46 -3.49 -7.33
CA GLY A 100 -2.89 -3.27 -7.59
C GLY A 100 -3.80 -4.42 -7.18
N MET A 101 -3.47 -5.65 -7.55
CA MET A 101 -4.26 -6.82 -7.17
C MET A 101 -4.25 -7.05 -5.66
N PHE A 102 -3.10 -6.86 -5.03
CA PHE A 102 -2.95 -7.06 -3.59
C PHE A 102 -3.71 -5.98 -2.81
N TYR A 103 -3.67 -4.72 -3.25
CA TYR A 103 -4.48 -3.67 -2.67
C TYR A 103 -5.97 -4.02 -2.71
N LYS A 104 -6.44 -4.48 -3.88
CA LYS A 104 -7.85 -4.84 -4.07
C LYS A 104 -8.26 -5.97 -3.13
N THR A 105 -7.41 -6.98 -2.98
CA THR A 105 -7.66 -8.12 -2.10
C THR A 105 -7.72 -7.70 -0.63
N MET A 106 -6.82 -6.80 -0.22
CA MET A 106 -6.68 -6.44 1.19
C MET A 106 -7.57 -5.28 1.63
N LEU A 107 -8.08 -4.49 0.71
CA LEU A 107 -8.85 -3.29 1.02
C LEU A 107 -10.01 -3.53 2.00
N PRO A 108 -10.81 -4.62 1.88
CA PRO A 108 -11.90 -4.85 2.83
C PRO A 108 -11.47 -5.01 4.28
N TYR A 109 -10.24 -5.44 4.52
CA TYR A 109 -9.74 -5.78 5.85
C TYR A 109 -9.01 -4.64 6.55
N VAL A 110 -8.65 -3.58 5.83
CA VAL A 110 -7.89 -2.48 6.42
C VAL A 110 -8.81 -1.46 7.08
N LYS A 111 -8.34 -0.88 8.18
CA LYS A 111 -9.04 0.20 8.87
C LYS A 111 -8.70 1.56 8.26
N ASN A 112 -7.44 1.80 7.96
CA ASN A 112 -6.97 3.09 7.49
C ASN A 112 -6.33 2.97 6.11
N VAL A 113 -6.63 3.94 5.24
CA VAL A 113 -5.99 4.05 3.92
C VAL A 113 -5.36 5.44 3.85
N TYR A 114 -4.03 5.45 3.91
CA TYR A 114 -3.23 6.67 3.76
C TYR A 114 -2.97 6.89 2.29
N VAL A 115 -3.56 7.94 1.74
CA VAL A 115 -3.52 8.23 0.31
C VAL A 115 -2.76 9.52 0.07
N THR A 116 -1.76 9.49 -0.80
CA THR A 116 -1.19 10.70 -1.37
C THR A 116 -1.96 10.98 -2.65
N GLU A 117 -2.78 12.04 -2.66
CA GLU A 117 -3.53 12.45 -3.85
C GLU A 117 -2.66 13.38 -4.68
N VAL A 118 -2.28 12.94 -5.87
CA VAL A 118 -1.47 13.72 -6.81
C VAL A 118 -2.38 14.29 -7.89
N TYR A 119 -2.38 15.62 -8.04
CA TYR A 119 -3.28 16.33 -8.96
C TYR A 119 -2.65 16.45 -10.34
N SER A 120 -2.39 15.30 -10.96
CA SER A 120 -1.82 15.18 -12.29
C SER A 120 -2.20 13.80 -12.85
N ASP A 121 -2.29 13.69 -14.17
CA ASP A 121 -2.54 12.40 -14.83
C ASP A 121 -1.20 11.72 -15.11
N GLY A 122 -0.93 10.63 -14.41
CA GLY A 122 0.30 9.84 -14.56
C GLY A 122 0.25 8.84 -15.70
N LYS A 123 -0.83 8.81 -16.49
CA LYS A 123 -1.03 7.83 -17.57
C LYS A 123 -0.96 6.40 -17.06
N ALA A 124 -1.63 6.14 -15.94
CA ALA A 124 -1.62 4.85 -15.29
C ALA A 124 -2.30 3.77 -16.14
N THR A 125 -1.86 2.54 -15.95
CA THR A 125 -2.49 1.33 -16.47
C THR A 125 -3.06 0.45 -15.36
N VAL A 126 -2.71 0.75 -14.10
CA VAL A 126 -3.22 0.07 -12.91
C VAL A 126 -3.87 1.11 -12.01
N PHE A 127 -5.04 0.78 -11.46
CA PHE A 127 -5.86 1.74 -10.72
C PHE A 127 -6.25 1.20 -9.35
N PHE A 128 -6.37 2.13 -8.41
CA PHE A 128 -6.93 1.87 -7.08
C PHE A 128 -8.42 2.30 -7.09
N GLU A 129 -9.23 1.67 -6.27
CA GLU A 129 -10.63 2.06 -6.14
C GLU A 129 -10.74 3.53 -5.70
N ASN A 130 -11.64 4.29 -6.32
CA ASN A 130 -11.89 5.68 -5.93
C ASN A 130 -12.67 5.72 -4.61
N LEU A 131 -11.96 5.88 -3.51
CA LEU A 131 -12.58 5.89 -2.18
C LEU A 131 -13.45 7.13 -1.93
N SER A 132 -13.24 8.21 -2.69
CA SER A 132 -14.07 9.41 -2.55
C SER A 132 -15.52 9.17 -3.00
N GLU A 133 -15.76 8.14 -3.78
CA GLU A 133 -17.09 7.75 -4.25
C GLU A 133 -17.66 6.57 -3.47
N ASN A 134 -16.93 6.03 -2.50
CA ASN A 134 -17.36 4.87 -1.72
C ASN A 134 -17.84 5.34 -0.34
N PRO A 135 -19.15 5.18 -0.01
CA PRO A 135 -19.69 5.66 1.27
C PRO A 135 -19.19 4.88 2.49
N ASP A 136 -18.56 3.71 2.28
CA ASP A 136 -17.99 2.92 3.37
C ASP A 136 -16.66 3.46 3.88
N TYR A 137 -16.09 4.46 3.19
CA TYR A 137 -14.82 5.09 3.53
C TYR A 137 -15.02 6.57 3.79
N LEU A 138 -14.59 7.03 4.96
CA LEU A 138 -14.74 8.42 5.38
C LEU A 138 -13.39 9.12 5.35
N LYS A 139 -13.32 10.26 4.65
CA LYS A 139 -12.13 11.10 4.64
C LYS A 139 -12.06 11.83 5.98
N THR A 140 -11.07 11.48 6.81
CA THR A 140 -10.94 12.00 8.18
C THR A 140 -9.80 13.00 8.36
N TYR A 141 -8.88 13.08 7.38
CA TYR A 141 -7.78 14.03 7.43
C TYR A 141 -7.39 14.47 6.03
N LEU A 142 -7.09 15.77 5.91
CA LEU A 142 -6.54 16.40 4.70
C LEU A 142 -5.38 17.29 5.12
N SER A 143 -4.22 17.10 4.52
CA SER A 143 -3.14 18.07 4.65
C SER A 143 -3.41 19.31 3.79
N GLU A 144 -2.61 20.34 3.95
CA GLU A 144 -2.55 21.43 2.97
C GLU A 144 -2.06 20.87 1.62
N ILE A 145 -2.36 21.61 0.55
CA ILE A 145 -1.84 21.29 -0.78
C ILE A 145 -0.37 21.65 -0.83
N LYS A 146 0.45 20.70 -1.24
CA LYS A 146 1.90 20.82 -1.37
C LYS A 146 2.27 20.83 -2.85
N SER A 147 3.50 21.22 -3.15
CA SER A 147 4.00 21.24 -4.53
C SER A 147 5.40 20.67 -4.59
N TYR A 148 5.68 19.94 -5.66
CA TYR A 148 7.03 19.58 -6.06
C TYR A 148 7.15 19.80 -7.55
N LYS A 149 8.01 20.77 -7.95
CA LYS A 149 8.05 21.26 -9.34
C LYS A 149 6.65 21.72 -9.74
N ASP A 150 6.12 21.24 -10.87
CA ASP A 150 4.78 21.60 -11.34
C ASP A 150 3.68 20.66 -10.83
N ILE A 151 4.02 19.72 -9.96
CA ILE A 151 3.10 18.72 -9.45
C ILE A 151 2.55 19.16 -8.09
N LYS A 152 1.22 19.19 -7.98
CA LYS A 152 0.55 19.46 -6.70
C LYS A 152 0.03 18.15 -6.11
N PHE A 153 0.10 18.05 -4.79
CA PHE A 153 -0.35 16.85 -4.08
C PHE A 153 -0.74 17.20 -2.65
N ARG A 154 -1.44 16.27 -1.99
CA ARG A 154 -1.71 16.36 -0.55
C ARG A 154 -1.80 14.96 0.04
N PHE A 155 -1.63 14.89 1.37
CA PHE A 155 -1.82 13.67 2.13
C PHE A 155 -3.24 13.62 2.68
N VAL A 156 -3.88 12.46 2.56
CA VAL A 156 -5.27 12.24 2.95
C VAL A 156 -5.36 10.93 3.72
N LEU A 157 -6.21 10.89 4.74
CA LEU A 157 -6.55 9.65 5.41
C LEU A 157 -8.03 9.33 5.17
N TYR A 158 -8.27 8.11 4.69
CA TYR A 158 -9.61 7.52 4.64
C TYR A 158 -9.73 6.45 5.71
N GLU A 159 -10.83 6.45 6.46
CA GLU A 159 -11.14 5.39 7.39
C GLU A 159 -12.23 4.50 6.83
N ASN A 160 -12.01 3.19 6.91
CA ASN A 160 -13.01 2.19 6.61
C ASN A 160 -13.97 2.10 7.80
N LEU A 161 -15.23 2.41 7.59
CA LEU A 161 -16.23 2.44 8.67
C LEU A 161 -16.62 1.05 9.16
N SER A 162 -16.33 0.00 8.39
CA SER A 162 -16.72 -1.36 8.73
C SER A 162 -15.73 -2.38 8.18
N PRO A 163 -14.49 -2.43 8.72
CA PRO A 163 -13.50 -3.38 8.26
C PRO A 163 -14.00 -4.82 8.47
N GLU A 164 -13.79 -5.66 7.48
CA GLU A 164 -14.12 -7.08 7.58
C GLU A 164 -13.05 -7.81 8.39
N VAL A 165 -13.46 -8.88 9.05
CA VAL A 165 -12.57 -9.82 9.71
C VAL A 165 -12.30 -10.97 8.77
N TYR A 166 -11.01 -11.31 8.56
CA TYR A 166 -10.66 -12.40 7.67
C TYR A 166 -11.20 -13.73 8.20
N SER A 167 -11.87 -14.47 7.32
CA SER A 167 -12.40 -15.79 7.63
C SER A 167 -11.45 -16.86 7.08
N PHE A 168 -10.81 -17.60 7.96
CA PHE A 168 -9.92 -18.70 7.58
C PHE A 168 -10.72 -19.85 6.96
N SER A 169 -10.21 -20.37 5.86
CA SER A 169 -10.85 -21.48 5.14
C SER A 169 -10.16 -22.80 5.42
#